data_57f81e2e745e79c1dbbb2967e34fc1e6
#
_entry.id   57f81e2e745e79c1dbbb2967e34fc1e6
#
_cell.length_a   1.000
_cell.length_b   1.000
_cell.length_c   1.000
_cell.angle_alpha   90.00
_cell.angle_beta   90.00
_cell.angle_gamma   90.00
#
_symmetry.space_group_name_H-M   'P 1'
#
loop_
_entity.id
_entity.type
_entity.pdbx_description
1 polymer ?
#
loop_
_entity_poly.entity_id
_entity_poly.type
_entity_poly.pdbx_seq_one_letter_code
_entity_poly.pdbx_strand_id
1 'polypeptide(L)'
;FNREKSIKRAESREKALDKIERIEKPIDEKTDMHITLEPEITSGNDVLSVKGLSKSYEHKLFSNIDFQIKRGEKVALIGNNGTGKTTILKIINGIVDADAGEIKLGSNVEIGYYDQEHQNLDPDKTLFDEIADAYPNLKATKIRNVLAAFLFTDDDVFKRIRDISGGERGRVSLAKLMLSNANFLILDEPTNHLDIMSKEILESAINSYTGTVLYVSHDRYFINKTAS
;
A
#
# COMPACT_ATOMS: atom_id res chain seq x y z
N PHE A 1 51.35 47.60 1.95
CA PHE A 1 51.54 46.67 3.14
C PHE A 1 50.30 45.82 3.44
N ASN A 2 49.11 46.11 2.89
CA ASN A 2 47.88 45.32 3.22
C ASN A 2 47.55 44.21 2.19
N ARG A 3 48.13 44.29 0.97
CA ARG A 3 47.80 43.36 -0.13
C ARG A 3 48.39 41.96 0.07
N GLU A 4 49.62 41.87 0.57
CA GLU A 4 50.28 40.56 0.80
C GLU A 4 49.63 39.74 1.94
N LYS A 5 49.16 40.44 3.03
CA LYS A 5 48.45 39.77 4.10
C LYS A 5 47.07 39.23 3.67
N SER A 6 46.40 39.91 2.74
CA SER A 6 45.09 39.43 2.23
C SER A 6 45.28 38.26 1.27
N ILE A 7 46.35 38.23 0.49
CA ILE A 7 46.68 37.11 -0.41
C ILE A 7 47.02 35.84 0.41
N LYS A 8 47.87 35.95 1.43
CA LYS A 8 48.19 34.81 2.33
C LYS A 8 46.98 34.27 3.06
N ARG A 9 46.01 35.13 3.44
CA ARG A 9 44.75 34.70 4.04
C ARG A 9 43.82 34.02 3.05
N ALA A 10 43.78 34.42 1.77
CA ALA A 10 43.03 33.79 0.73
C ALA A 10 43.58 32.40 0.42
N GLU A 11 44.88 32.28 0.23
CA GLU A 11 45.57 30.97 0.00
C GLU A 11 45.40 30.00 1.18
N SER A 12 45.40 30.51 2.43
CA SER A 12 45.18 29.66 3.61
C SER A 12 43.74 29.14 3.70
N ARG A 13 42.75 29.97 3.24
CA ARG A 13 41.34 29.53 3.18
C ARG A 13 41.09 28.56 2.05
N GLU A 14 41.73 28.76 0.89
CA GLU A 14 41.69 27.85 -0.25
C GLU A 14 42.23 26.48 0.12
N LYS A 15 43.42 26.42 0.78
CA LYS A 15 43.97 25.17 1.33
C LYS A 15 43.13 24.52 2.43
N ALA A 16 42.33 25.30 3.17
CA ALA A 16 41.38 24.79 4.15
C ALA A 16 40.13 24.20 3.48
N LEU A 17 39.67 24.80 2.38
CA LEU A 17 38.56 24.30 1.59
C LEU A 17 38.92 23.02 0.84
N ASP A 18 40.16 22.87 0.34
CA ASP A 18 40.66 21.66 -0.31
C ASP A 18 40.80 20.46 0.65
N LYS A 19 40.87 20.73 1.96
CA LYS A 19 40.91 19.69 3.00
C LYS A 19 39.52 19.24 3.48
N ILE A 20 38.46 19.93 3.05
CA ILE A 20 37.09 19.51 3.36
C ILE A 20 36.71 18.42 2.38
N GLU A 21 36.68 17.19 2.85
CA GLU A 21 36.05 16.10 2.08
C GLU A 21 34.63 16.52 1.73
N ARG A 22 34.38 16.73 0.44
CA ARG A 22 33.03 16.99 -0.03
C ARG A 22 32.23 15.72 0.25
N ILE A 23 31.24 15.85 1.14
CA ILE A 23 30.23 14.81 1.32
C ILE A 23 29.57 14.68 -0.06
N GLU A 24 29.85 13.55 -0.73
CA GLU A 24 29.13 13.21 -1.96
C GLU A 24 27.65 13.18 -1.61
N LYS A 25 26.84 13.88 -2.43
CA LYS A 25 25.40 13.75 -2.29
C LYS A 25 25.08 12.26 -2.35
N PRO A 26 24.26 11.73 -1.40
CA PRO A 26 23.73 10.39 -1.58
C PRO A 26 23.19 10.30 -3.00
N ILE A 27 23.62 9.31 -3.73
CA ILE A 27 23.04 9.00 -5.04
C ILE A 27 21.60 8.67 -4.70
N ASP A 28 20.67 9.57 -5.05
CA ASP A 28 19.25 9.25 -5.10
C ASP A 28 19.11 8.20 -6.20
N GLU A 29 19.39 6.95 -5.84
CA GLU A 29 18.94 5.81 -6.61
C GLU A 29 17.43 5.75 -6.49
N LYS A 30 16.75 6.70 -7.14
CA LYS A 30 15.38 6.51 -7.58
C LYS A 30 15.42 5.43 -8.64
N THR A 31 15.53 4.21 -8.21
CA THR A 31 15.09 3.06 -8.98
C THR A 31 13.58 3.18 -9.06
N ASP A 32 13.09 3.97 -10.02
CA ASP A 32 11.71 3.91 -10.49
C ASP A 32 11.51 2.53 -11.11
N MET A 33 11.44 1.50 -10.27
CA MET A 33 10.98 0.18 -10.68
C MET A 33 9.48 0.29 -10.92
N HIS A 34 9.08 0.64 -12.12
CA HIS A 34 7.69 0.55 -12.58
C HIS A 34 7.31 -0.93 -12.67
N ILE A 35 6.82 -1.47 -11.57
CA ILE A 35 6.17 -2.78 -11.60
C ILE A 35 4.70 -2.54 -11.92
N THR A 36 4.28 -2.95 -13.11
CA THR A 36 2.85 -3.01 -13.43
C THR A 36 2.25 -4.21 -12.70
N LEU A 37 1.34 -3.94 -11.79
CA LEU A 37 0.60 -4.94 -11.02
C LEU A 37 -0.73 -5.19 -11.72
N GLU A 38 -0.78 -6.24 -12.52
CA GLU A 38 -1.97 -6.61 -13.31
C GLU A 38 -2.62 -7.86 -12.72
N PRO A 39 -3.96 -7.84 -12.47
CA PRO A 39 -4.69 -9.04 -12.12
C PRO A 39 -4.68 -10.04 -13.29
N GLU A 40 -4.57 -11.33 -13.00
CA GLU A 40 -4.61 -12.37 -14.03
C GLU A 40 -5.98 -12.45 -14.73
N ILE A 41 -7.05 -12.16 -14.00
CA ILE A 41 -8.42 -12.20 -14.50
C ILE A 41 -8.99 -10.78 -14.49
N THR A 42 -9.52 -10.36 -15.64
CA THR A 42 -10.21 -9.07 -15.75
C THR A 42 -11.67 -9.21 -15.30
N SER A 43 -12.10 -8.37 -14.36
CA SER A 43 -13.51 -8.30 -13.93
C SER A 43 -14.42 -7.74 -15.03
N GLY A 44 -15.74 -7.93 -14.88
CA GLY A 44 -16.73 -7.19 -15.63
C GLY A 44 -16.62 -5.66 -15.40
N ASN A 45 -17.36 -4.88 -16.19
CA ASN A 45 -17.31 -3.40 -16.07
C ASN A 45 -17.90 -2.90 -14.74
N ASP A 46 -19.00 -3.51 -14.29
CA ASP A 46 -19.57 -3.23 -12.97
C ASP A 46 -18.92 -4.19 -11.97
N VAL A 47 -18.18 -3.66 -11.01
CA VAL A 47 -17.42 -4.44 -10.01
C VAL A 47 -18.23 -4.61 -8.74
N LEU A 48 -18.84 -3.56 -8.24
CA LEU A 48 -19.64 -3.57 -7.02
C LEU A 48 -20.87 -2.69 -7.19
N SER A 49 -22.03 -3.19 -6.76
CA SER A 49 -23.26 -2.40 -6.60
C SER A 49 -23.81 -2.61 -5.19
N VAL A 50 -24.00 -1.52 -4.47
CA VAL A 50 -24.56 -1.47 -3.13
C VAL A 50 -25.84 -0.67 -3.17
N LYS A 51 -26.95 -1.20 -2.63
CA LYS A 51 -28.25 -0.55 -2.61
C LYS A 51 -28.93 -0.68 -1.25
N GLY A 52 -29.34 0.45 -0.67
CA GLY A 52 -30.08 0.51 0.57
C GLY A 52 -29.35 -0.06 1.78
N LEU A 53 -28.01 -0.13 1.75
CA LEU A 53 -27.23 -0.77 2.79
C LEU A 53 -27.43 -0.10 4.14
N SER A 54 -27.76 -0.89 5.16
CA SER A 54 -28.00 -0.41 6.52
C SER A 54 -27.39 -1.35 7.55
N LYS A 55 -26.86 -0.77 8.63
CA LYS A 55 -26.32 -1.51 9.77
C LYS A 55 -26.53 -0.75 11.06
N SER A 56 -26.92 -1.49 12.09
CA SER A 56 -27.05 -1.03 13.47
C SER A 56 -26.42 -2.04 14.41
N TYR A 57 -25.87 -1.58 15.51
CA TYR A 57 -25.53 -2.36 16.69
C TYR A 57 -26.43 -1.89 17.85
N GLU A 58 -25.88 -1.50 18.97
CA GLU A 58 -26.65 -0.83 20.03
C GLU A 58 -27.25 0.51 19.54
N HIS A 59 -26.54 1.16 18.62
CA HIS A 59 -26.97 2.38 17.95
C HIS A 59 -26.90 2.23 16.43
N LYS A 60 -27.70 3.02 15.74
CA LYS A 60 -27.70 3.10 14.27
C LYS A 60 -26.32 3.59 13.78
N LEU A 61 -25.64 2.77 12.97
CA LEU A 61 -24.35 3.09 12.42
C LEU A 61 -24.48 3.86 11.10
N PHE A 62 -25.23 3.31 10.16
CA PHE A 62 -25.58 3.95 8.89
C PHE A 62 -26.87 3.34 8.34
N SER A 63 -27.48 4.03 7.37
CA SER A 63 -28.70 3.52 6.71
C SER A 63 -28.83 4.05 5.30
N ASN A 64 -29.43 3.23 4.47
CA ASN A 64 -29.81 3.53 3.09
C ASN A 64 -28.64 4.10 2.26
N ILE A 65 -27.49 3.40 2.32
CA ILE A 65 -26.30 3.76 1.53
C ILE A 65 -26.40 3.09 0.17
N ASP A 66 -26.27 3.91 -0.88
CA ASP A 66 -26.24 3.47 -2.28
C ASP A 66 -24.96 3.96 -2.94
N PHE A 67 -24.24 3.05 -3.59
CA PHE A 67 -23.10 3.41 -4.46
C PHE A 67 -22.76 2.27 -5.42
N GLN A 68 -21.98 2.59 -6.46
CA GLN A 68 -21.47 1.64 -7.43
C GLN A 68 -20.00 1.91 -7.68
N ILE A 69 -19.26 0.85 -7.98
CA ILE A 69 -17.84 0.92 -8.35
C ILE A 69 -17.67 0.17 -9.66
N LYS A 70 -17.01 0.85 -10.62
CA LYS A 70 -16.66 0.29 -11.93
C LYS A 70 -15.22 -0.19 -11.97
N ARG A 71 -14.93 -1.02 -12.96
CA ARG A 71 -13.58 -1.54 -13.15
C ARG A 71 -12.57 -0.42 -13.35
N GLY A 72 -11.44 -0.54 -12.64
CA GLY A 72 -10.34 0.41 -12.69
C GLY A 72 -10.50 1.64 -11.81
N GLU A 73 -11.68 1.86 -11.20
CA GLU A 73 -11.86 2.97 -10.27
C GLU A 73 -11.10 2.72 -8.96
N LYS A 74 -10.59 3.81 -8.38
CA LYS A 74 -9.92 3.84 -7.07
C LYS A 74 -10.73 4.73 -6.14
N VAL A 75 -11.55 4.11 -5.31
CA VAL A 75 -12.58 4.78 -4.50
C VAL A 75 -12.16 4.83 -3.04
N ALA A 76 -12.19 6.01 -2.44
CA ALA A 76 -11.94 6.22 -1.02
C ALA A 76 -13.26 6.43 -0.25
N LEU A 77 -13.48 5.65 0.81
CA LEU A 77 -14.53 5.91 1.78
C LEU A 77 -14.04 6.90 2.83
N ILE A 78 -14.65 8.08 2.86
CA ILE A 78 -14.27 9.18 3.75
C ILE A 78 -15.37 9.42 4.78
N GLY A 79 -14.98 9.70 6.01
CA GLY A 79 -15.93 10.04 7.09
C GLY A 79 -15.24 10.05 8.45
N ASN A 80 -15.95 10.54 9.46
CA ASN A 80 -15.45 10.58 10.83
C ASN A 80 -15.21 9.16 11.40
N ASN A 81 -14.45 9.06 12.49
CA ASN A 81 -14.28 7.79 13.19
C ASN A 81 -15.62 7.31 13.75
N GLY A 82 -15.84 6.01 13.73
CA GLY A 82 -17.07 5.41 14.23
C GLY A 82 -18.29 5.50 13.31
N THR A 83 -18.17 6.05 12.09
CA THR A 83 -19.29 6.12 11.13
C THR A 83 -19.54 4.81 10.37
N GLY A 84 -18.78 3.76 10.66
CA GLY A 84 -19.00 2.44 10.08
C GLY A 84 -18.26 2.15 8.78
N LYS A 85 -17.23 2.92 8.42
CA LYS A 85 -16.43 2.68 7.21
C LYS A 85 -15.86 1.25 7.14
N THR A 86 -15.13 0.82 8.18
CA THR A 86 -14.64 -0.56 8.33
C THR A 86 -15.77 -1.58 8.28
N THR A 87 -16.92 -1.27 8.88
CA THR A 87 -18.10 -2.15 8.85
C THR A 87 -18.62 -2.33 7.42
N ILE A 88 -18.67 -1.26 6.62
CA ILE A 88 -19.03 -1.34 5.20
C ILE A 88 -18.06 -2.27 4.46
N LEU A 89 -16.74 -2.12 4.66
CA LEU A 89 -15.76 -3.01 4.04
C LEU A 89 -15.95 -4.47 4.49
N LYS A 90 -16.18 -4.72 5.77
CA LYS A 90 -16.43 -6.05 6.31
C LYS A 90 -17.72 -6.68 5.77
N ILE A 91 -18.77 -5.89 5.54
CA ILE A 91 -20.01 -6.38 4.93
C ILE A 91 -19.78 -6.74 3.45
N ILE A 92 -19.06 -5.92 2.69
CA ILE A 92 -18.74 -6.21 1.28
C ILE A 92 -17.92 -7.51 1.17
N ASN A 93 -17.05 -7.80 2.15
CA ASN A 93 -16.27 -9.04 2.22
C ASN A 93 -17.05 -10.22 2.79
N GLY A 94 -18.31 -10.07 3.19
CA GLY A 94 -19.10 -11.14 3.78
C GLY A 94 -18.65 -11.58 5.19
N ILE A 95 -17.87 -10.74 5.89
CA ILE A 95 -17.40 -10.98 7.26
C ILE A 95 -18.49 -10.62 8.27
N VAL A 96 -19.29 -9.60 7.96
CA VAL A 96 -20.39 -9.11 8.79
C VAL A 96 -21.65 -9.03 7.92
N ASP A 97 -22.80 -9.47 8.45
CA ASP A 97 -24.08 -9.35 7.76
C ASP A 97 -24.63 -7.94 7.84
N ALA A 98 -25.24 -7.48 6.74
CA ALA A 98 -26.03 -6.25 6.71
C ALA A 98 -27.41 -6.47 7.39
N ASP A 99 -27.97 -5.44 8.00
CA ASP A 99 -29.34 -5.51 8.54
C ASP A 99 -30.38 -5.31 7.44
N ALA A 100 -30.05 -4.54 6.39
CA ALA A 100 -30.86 -4.34 5.20
C ALA A 100 -30.00 -3.89 4.02
N GLY A 101 -30.56 -4.01 2.82
CA GLY A 101 -29.90 -3.66 1.56
C GLY A 101 -29.38 -4.86 0.80
N GLU A 102 -28.83 -4.60 -0.37
CA GLU A 102 -28.33 -5.60 -1.29
C GLU A 102 -26.91 -5.22 -1.74
N ILE A 103 -26.02 -6.23 -1.76
CA ILE A 103 -24.70 -6.11 -2.33
C ILE A 103 -24.58 -7.10 -3.49
N LYS A 104 -24.17 -6.58 -4.65
CA LYS A 104 -23.91 -7.38 -5.84
C LYS A 104 -22.48 -7.17 -6.31
N LEU A 105 -21.73 -8.24 -6.40
CA LEU A 105 -20.45 -8.28 -7.10
C LEU A 105 -20.69 -8.54 -8.58
N GLY A 106 -19.90 -7.92 -9.43
CA GLY A 106 -19.91 -8.13 -10.86
C GLY A 106 -19.36 -9.49 -11.27
N SER A 107 -19.38 -9.77 -12.56
CA SER A 107 -18.82 -11.01 -13.12
C SER A 107 -17.30 -11.04 -12.96
N ASN A 108 -16.77 -12.21 -12.64
CA ASN A 108 -15.33 -12.47 -12.47
C ASN A 108 -14.64 -11.54 -11.47
N VAL A 109 -15.36 -11.04 -10.46
CA VAL A 109 -14.76 -10.23 -9.39
C VAL A 109 -14.15 -11.15 -8.35
N GLU A 110 -12.85 -11.01 -8.15
CA GLU A 110 -12.08 -11.66 -7.08
C GLU A 110 -11.60 -10.60 -6.10
N ILE A 111 -12.07 -10.69 -4.84
CA ILE A 111 -11.75 -9.72 -3.79
C ILE A 111 -10.46 -10.13 -3.10
N GLY A 112 -9.57 -9.15 -2.94
CA GLY A 112 -8.45 -9.20 -2.01
C GLY A 112 -8.66 -8.21 -0.87
N TYR A 113 -8.70 -8.69 0.37
CA TYR A 113 -8.95 -7.85 1.53
C TYR A 113 -7.69 -7.67 2.38
N TYR A 114 -7.37 -6.43 2.66
CA TYR A 114 -6.32 -6.04 3.61
C TYR A 114 -6.97 -5.47 4.87
N ASP A 115 -6.81 -6.17 5.98
CA ASP A 115 -7.17 -5.72 7.32
C ASP A 115 -5.88 -5.53 8.13
N GLN A 116 -5.69 -4.34 8.65
CA GLN A 116 -4.50 -4.00 9.44
C GLN A 116 -4.37 -4.86 10.71
N GLU A 117 -5.48 -5.24 11.34
CA GLU A 117 -5.48 -6.01 12.59
C GLU A 117 -5.24 -7.52 12.37
N HIS A 118 -5.53 -8.02 11.17
CA HIS A 118 -5.51 -9.44 10.85
C HIS A 118 -4.48 -9.78 9.77
N GLN A 119 -3.26 -9.26 9.90
CA GLN A 119 -2.14 -9.65 9.03
C GLN A 119 -1.72 -11.09 9.38
N ASN A 120 -2.31 -12.07 8.71
CA ASN A 120 -1.98 -13.48 8.86
C ASN A 120 -0.66 -13.81 8.15
N LEU A 121 0.45 -13.37 8.72
CA LEU A 121 1.79 -13.73 8.28
C LEU A 121 2.38 -14.74 9.29
N ASP A 122 3.00 -15.79 8.77
CA ASP A 122 3.66 -16.80 9.60
C ASP A 122 4.98 -16.24 10.16
N PRO A 123 5.12 -16.07 11.49
CA PRO A 123 6.30 -15.44 12.09
C PRO A 123 7.59 -16.23 11.86
N ASP A 124 7.52 -17.53 11.58
CA ASP A 124 8.69 -18.41 11.43
C ASP A 124 9.18 -18.49 9.99
N LYS A 125 8.39 -18.06 9.01
CA LYS A 125 8.78 -18.00 7.60
C LYS A 125 9.65 -16.80 7.29
N THR A 126 10.43 -16.92 6.21
CA THR A 126 11.09 -15.76 5.59
C THR A 126 10.07 -14.95 4.79
N LEU A 127 10.38 -13.68 4.47
CA LEU A 127 9.53 -12.85 3.62
C LEU A 127 9.28 -13.54 2.27
N PHE A 128 10.32 -14.15 1.72
CA PHE A 128 10.22 -14.86 0.45
C PHE A 128 9.33 -16.10 0.57
N ASP A 129 9.57 -16.97 1.58
CA ASP A 129 8.82 -18.21 1.75
C ASP A 129 7.35 -17.95 2.05
N GLU A 130 7.04 -16.90 2.80
CA GLU A 130 5.66 -16.50 3.10
C GLU A 130 4.84 -16.24 1.82
N ILE A 131 5.46 -15.61 0.83
CA ILE A 131 4.80 -15.32 -0.45
C ILE A 131 4.85 -16.55 -1.37
N ALA A 132 6.00 -17.25 -1.43
CA ALA A 132 6.17 -18.41 -2.30
C ALA A 132 5.21 -19.55 -1.94
N ASP A 133 4.99 -19.79 -0.65
CA ASP A 133 4.05 -20.83 -0.20
C ASP A 133 2.58 -20.42 -0.45
N ALA A 134 2.27 -19.12 -0.36
CA ALA A 134 0.93 -18.62 -0.68
C ALA A 134 0.62 -18.71 -2.19
N TYR A 135 1.64 -18.56 -3.04
CA TYR A 135 1.51 -18.54 -4.50
C TYR A 135 2.54 -19.44 -5.18
N PRO A 136 2.38 -20.78 -5.12
CA PRO A 136 3.39 -21.74 -5.60
C PRO A 136 3.68 -21.64 -7.10
N ASN A 137 2.76 -21.08 -7.87
CA ASN A 137 2.88 -20.93 -9.33
C ASN A 137 3.68 -19.68 -9.75
N LEU A 138 4.00 -18.78 -8.80
CA LEU A 138 4.75 -17.58 -9.11
C LEU A 138 6.25 -17.88 -9.24
N LYS A 139 6.87 -17.28 -10.26
CA LYS A 139 8.31 -17.34 -10.43
C LYS A 139 9.01 -16.56 -9.29
N ALA A 140 10.10 -17.12 -8.76
CA ALA A 140 10.91 -16.48 -7.73
C ALA A 140 11.34 -15.05 -8.08
N THR A 141 11.62 -14.79 -9.37
CA THR A 141 11.94 -13.45 -9.86
C THR A 141 10.79 -12.47 -9.66
N LYS A 142 9.51 -12.87 -9.92
CA LYS A 142 8.35 -11.99 -9.72
C LYS A 142 8.17 -11.65 -8.25
N ILE A 143 8.33 -12.64 -7.35
CA ILE A 143 8.26 -12.44 -5.90
C ILE A 143 9.32 -11.44 -5.43
N ARG A 144 10.58 -11.64 -5.84
CA ARG A 144 11.69 -10.74 -5.48
C ARG A 144 11.49 -9.32 -6.02
N ASN A 145 11.02 -9.19 -7.26
CA ASN A 145 10.75 -7.87 -7.86
C ASN A 145 9.67 -7.11 -7.09
N VAL A 146 8.58 -7.80 -6.69
CA VAL A 146 7.53 -7.15 -5.89
C VAL A 146 8.06 -6.82 -4.49
N LEU A 147 8.77 -7.71 -3.82
CA LEU A 147 9.40 -7.41 -2.53
C LEU A 147 10.36 -6.21 -2.63
N ALA A 148 11.16 -6.13 -3.69
CA ALA A 148 12.05 -4.98 -3.93
C ALA A 148 11.28 -3.68 -4.12
N ALA A 149 10.11 -3.69 -4.81
CA ALA A 149 9.23 -2.52 -4.92
C ALA A 149 8.68 -2.07 -3.57
N PHE A 150 8.58 -2.98 -2.61
CA PHE A 150 8.21 -2.69 -1.23
C PHE A 150 9.44 -2.49 -0.32
N LEU A 151 10.62 -2.17 -0.90
CA LEU A 151 11.90 -1.91 -0.23
C LEU A 151 12.47 -3.10 0.56
N PHE A 152 12.24 -4.30 0.12
CA PHE A 152 12.94 -5.47 0.61
C PHE A 152 13.93 -5.96 -0.45
N THR A 153 15.17 -5.50 -0.35
CA THR A 153 16.23 -5.78 -1.34
C THR A 153 17.22 -6.82 -0.82
N ASP A 154 17.95 -7.45 -1.73
CA ASP A 154 19.05 -8.36 -1.45
C ASP A 154 18.73 -9.41 -0.37
N ASP A 155 19.40 -9.33 0.78
CA ASP A 155 19.27 -10.28 1.89
C ASP A 155 18.00 -10.05 2.74
N ASP A 156 17.31 -8.92 2.57
CA ASP A 156 16.10 -8.64 3.34
C ASP A 156 15.01 -9.68 3.11
N VAL A 157 14.94 -10.24 1.90
CA VAL A 157 13.93 -11.25 1.53
C VAL A 157 14.06 -12.54 2.34
N PHE A 158 15.23 -12.80 2.95
CA PHE A 158 15.50 -13.95 3.80
C PHE A 158 15.33 -13.69 5.30
N LYS A 159 15.02 -12.44 5.69
CA LYS A 159 14.64 -12.14 7.08
C LYS A 159 13.35 -12.86 7.44
N ARG A 160 13.22 -13.27 8.70
CA ARG A 160 11.98 -13.87 9.18
C ARG A 160 10.96 -12.80 9.53
N ILE A 161 9.68 -13.12 9.34
CA ILE A 161 8.55 -12.22 9.66
C ILE A 161 8.61 -11.73 11.11
N ARG A 162 9.02 -12.57 12.07
CA ARG A 162 9.16 -12.17 13.47
C ARG A 162 10.24 -11.13 13.74
N ASP A 163 11.26 -11.06 12.88
CA ASP A 163 12.44 -10.23 13.07
C ASP A 163 12.28 -8.82 12.46
N ILE A 164 11.18 -8.56 11.75
CA ILE A 164 10.87 -7.28 11.12
C ILE A 164 9.86 -6.46 11.95
N SER A 165 9.89 -5.15 11.76
CA SER A 165 9.00 -4.19 12.42
C SER A 165 7.53 -4.34 12.00
N GLY A 166 6.60 -3.74 12.75
CA GLY A 166 5.17 -3.72 12.39
C GLY A 166 4.89 -3.07 11.03
N GLY A 167 5.57 -1.96 10.71
CA GLY A 167 5.47 -1.29 9.41
C GLY A 167 6.00 -2.16 8.26
N GLU A 168 7.11 -2.87 8.47
CA GLU A 168 7.63 -3.83 7.50
C GLU A 168 6.68 -5.00 7.29
N ARG A 169 6.06 -5.54 8.35
CA ARG A 169 5.02 -6.58 8.22
C ARG A 169 3.83 -6.08 7.38
N GLY A 170 3.40 -4.83 7.59
CA GLY A 170 2.37 -4.21 6.75
C GLY A 170 2.76 -4.19 5.27
N ARG A 171 3.99 -3.81 4.94
CA ARG A 171 4.51 -3.82 3.56
C ARG A 171 4.55 -5.22 2.95
N VAL A 172 5.00 -6.24 3.71
CA VAL A 172 4.98 -7.64 3.25
C VAL A 172 3.55 -8.11 2.97
N SER A 173 2.62 -7.80 3.87
CA SER A 173 1.20 -8.14 3.69
C SER A 173 0.59 -7.50 2.45
N LEU A 174 0.91 -6.22 2.19
CA LEU A 174 0.51 -5.52 0.97
C LEU A 174 1.16 -6.11 -0.29
N ALA A 175 2.47 -6.43 -0.24
CA ALA A 175 3.17 -7.10 -1.33
C ALA A 175 2.53 -8.47 -1.65
N LYS A 176 2.20 -9.25 -0.63
CA LYS A 176 1.48 -10.53 -0.75
C LYS A 176 0.12 -10.34 -1.40
N LEU A 177 -0.66 -9.33 -0.96
CA LEU A 177 -1.96 -9.02 -1.54
C LEU A 177 -1.86 -8.63 -3.02
N MET A 178 -0.87 -7.80 -3.38
CA MET A 178 -0.66 -7.36 -4.77
C MET A 178 -0.23 -8.51 -5.71
N LEU A 179 0.27 -9.60 -5.17
CA LEU A 179 0.62 -10.82 -5.91
C LEU A 179 -0.55 -11.80 -6.01
N SER A 180 -1.65 -11.55 -5.33
CA SER A 180 -2.85 -12.37 -5.43
C SER A 180 -3.54 -12.21 -6.80
N ASN A 181 -4.44 -13.13 -7.13
CA ASN A 181 -5.25 -13.04 -8.35
C ASN A 181 -6.40 -12.01 -8.23
N ALA A 182 -6.52 -11.35 -7.09
CA ALA A 182 -7.57 -10.36 -6.85
C ALA A 182 -7.53 -9.26 -7.92
N ASN A 183 -8.72 -8.91 -8.42
CA ASN A 183 -8.92 -7.78 -9.34
C ASN A 183 -9.74 -6.65 -8.71
N PHE A 184 -10.20 -6.87 -7.47
CA PHE A 184 -10.83 -5.86 -6.62
C PHE A 184 -10.19 -5.87 -5.23
N LEU A 185 -9.37 -4.87 -4.95
CA LEU A 185 -8.71 -4.72 -3.66
C LEU A 185 -9.56 -3.89 -2.71
N ILE A 186 -9.73 -4.38 -1.49
CA ILE A 186 -10.39 -3.66 -0.41
C ILE A 186 -9.37 -3.46 0.71
N LEU A 187 -9.06 -2.20 1.05
CA LEU A 187 -8.00 -1.86 1.99
C LEU A 187 -8.57 -1.07 3.17
N ASP A 188 -8.45 -1.61 4.38
CA ASP A 188 -8.88 -0.92 5.60
C ASP A 188 -7.68 -0.25 6.28
N GLU A 189 -7.64 1.08 6.26
CA GLU A 189 -6.60 1.93 6.82
C GLU A 189 -5.15 1.51 6.45
N PRO A 190 -4.84 1.30 5.15
CA PRO A 190 -3.56 0.73 4.75
C PRO A 190 -2.36 1.66 5.00
N THR A 191 -2.61 2.94 5.29
CA THR A 191 -1.59 3.95 5.60
C THR A 191 -1.23 4.01 7.08
N ASN A 192 -1.98 3.36 7.96
CA ASN A 192 -1.71 3.39 9.40
C ASN A 192 -0.39 2.71 9.75
N HIS A 193 0.35 3.31 10.68
CA HIS A 193 1.67 2.84 11.13
C HIS A 193 2.75 2.74 10.05
N LEU A 194 2.48 3.22 8.83
CA LEU A 194 3.50 3.34 7.80
C LEU A 194 4.27 4.66 7.96
N ASP A 195 5.58 4.59 7.79
CA ASP A 195 6.42 5.77 7.63
C ASP A 195 6.16 6.44 6.27
N ILE A 196 6.72 7.64 6.08
CA ILE A 196 6.50 8.43 4.86
C ILE A 196 6.91 7.66 3.61
N MET A 197 8.07 6.98 3.65
CA MET A 197 8.58 6.21 2.52
C MET A 197 7.67 5.01 2.19
N SER A 198 7.19 4.29 3.18
CA SER A 198 6.24 3.19 3.01
C SER A 198 4.90 3.65 2.43
N LYS A 199 4.42 4.86 2.79
CA LYS A 199 3.23 5.46 2.20
C LYS A 199 3.42 5.81 0.73
N GLU A 200 4.57 6.37 0.34
CA GLU A 200 4.89 6.66 -1.06
C GLU A 200 4.94 5.39 -1.92
N ILE A 201 5.46 4.29 -1.37
CA ILE A 201 5.46 3.00 -2.03
C ILE A 201 4.04 2.48 -2.23
N LEU A 202 3.21 2.52 -1.19
CA LEU A 202 1.82 2.11 -1.28
C LEU A 202 1.05 2.95 -2.31
N GLU A 203 1.27 4.28 -2.33
CA GLU A 203 0.72 5.20 -3.32
C GLU A 203 1.12 4.77 -4.75
N SER A 204 2.42 4.53 -4.97
CA SER A 204 2.93 4.06 -6.26
C SER A 204 2.33 2.71 -6.66
N ALA A 205 2.24 1.76 -5.72
CA ALA A 205 1.67 0.44 -5.96
C ALA A 205 0.18 0.52 -6.35
N ILE A 206 -0.63 1.32 -5.63
CA ILE A 206 -2.05 1.52 -5.96
C ILE A 206 -2.20 2.22 -7.31
N ASN A 207 -1.37 3.21 -7.62
CA ASN A 207 -1.44 3.94 -8.88
C ASN A 207 -1.06 3.06 -10.08
N SER A 208 -0.10 2.15 -9.92
CA SER A 208 0.30 1.20 -10.96
C SER A 208 -0.61 -0.03 -11.08
N TYR A 209 -1.45 -0.29 -10.07
CA TYR A 209 -2.39 -1.39 -10.10
C TYR A 209 -3.54 -1.12 -11.07
N THR A 210 -3.73 -2.01 -12.05
CA THR A 210 -4.74 -1.85 -13.11
C THR A 210 -6.14 -2.34 -12.73
N GLY A 211 -6.28 -3.04 -11.60
CA GLY A 211 -7.56 -3.46 -11.04
C GLY A 211 -8.30 -2.34 -10.32
N THR A 212 -9.38 -2.71 -9.66
CA THR A 212 -10.26 -1.81 -8.90
C THR A 212 -9.84 -1.76 -7.43
N VAL A 213 -9.92 -0.60 -6.80
CA VAL A 213 -9.54 -0.45 -5.38
C VAL A 213 -10.63 0.31 -4.63
N LEU A 214 -11.06 -0.23 -3.50
CA LEU A 214 -11.89 0.45 -2.50
C LEU A 214 -11.10 0.52 -1.20
N TYR A 215 -10.96 1.70 -0.62
CA TYR A 215 -10.20 1.82 0.62
C TYR A 215 -10.76 2.84 1.59
N VAL A 216 -10.42 2.64 2.86
CA VAL A 216 -10.61 3.62 3.93
C VAL A 216 -9.24 4.19 4.28
N SER A 217 -9.12 5.51 4.36
CA SER A 217 -7.93 6.17 4.90
C SER A 217 -8.30 7.52 5.51
N HIS A 218 -7.54 7.92 6.54
CA HIS A 218 -7.60 9.27 7.12
C HIS A 218 -6.52 10.19 6.55
N ASP A 219 -5.62 9.67 5.75
CA ASP A 219 -4.54 10.43 5.13
C ASP A 219 -5.04 11.16 3.88
N ARG A 220 -5.31 12.46 4.03
CA ARG A 220 -5.81 13.29 2.92
C ARG A 220 -4.83 13.39 1.76
N TYR A 221 -3.53 13.38 2.02
CA TYR A 221 -2.53 13.44 0.97
C TYR A 221 -2.59 12.17 0.12
N PHE A 222 -2.60 11.02 0.77
CA PHE A 222 -2.75 9.72 0.12
C PHE A 222 -4.03 9.63 -0.71
N ILE A 223 -5.17 10.06 -0.15
CA ILE A 223 -6.46 10.06 -0.86
C ILE A 223 -6.38 10.92 -2.12
N ASN A 224 -5.86 12.14 -2.03
CA ASN A 224 -5.75 13.05 -3.18
C ASN A 224 -4.84 12.53 -4.29
N LYS A 225 -3.91 11.64 -3.98
CA LYS A 225 -2.96 11.06 -4.93
C LYS A 225 -3.46 9.77 -5.57
N THR A 226 -4.37 9.04 -4.92
CA THR A 226 -4.75 7.70 -5.33
C THR A 226 -6.22 7.57 -5.75
N ALA A 227 -7.13 8.38 -5.21
CA ALA A 227 -8.54 8.34 -5.61
C ALA A 227 -8.75 8.94 -7.01
N SER A 228 -9.62 8.29 -7.81
CA SER A 228 -9.97 8.69 -9.18
C SER A 228 -11.47 8.90 -9.35
#